data_6f6c7f987c5c543e6d1aa354f197c87e
#
_entry.id   6f6c7f987c5c543e6d1aa354f197c87e
#
_cell.length_a   1.000
_cell.length_b   1.000
_cell.length_c   1.000
_cell.angle_alpha   90.00
_cell.angle_beta   90.00
_cell.angle_gamma   90.00
#
_symmetry.space_group_name_H-M   'P 1'
#
loop_
_entity.id
_entity.type
_entity.pdbx_description
1 polymer ?
#
loop_
_entity_poly.entity_id
_entity_poly.type
_entity_poly.pdbx_seq_one_letter_code
_entity_poly.pdbx_strand_id
1 'polypeptide(L)'
;MIRVAAAKGFEATTVADVVEIAGVSEETFYGMFEDKQACFLEAYDAVIDVLVAHVTSAFEAAEGEPWPDRIAAGLRALVQLLAIEADIARMAMVEVTAAGDDARERYRAALGRFTPFLEEGRTYSGQGDELPPDTARFAIGGATSMIFDEIRAGRGPELERILPDLVFAVLMPYLGPEAAEDEMRRVR
;
A
#
# COMPACT_ATOMS: atom_id res chain seq x y z
N MET A 1 2.28 -18.78 -2.91
CA MET A 1 1.77 -18.11 -1.70
C MET A 1 0.70 -17.08 -2.02
N ILE A 2 0.98 -15.99 -2.75
CA ILE A 2 0.07 -14.83 -2.98
C ILE A 2 -1.33 -15.28 -3.42
N ARG A 3 -1.44 -16.05 -4.52
CA ARG A 3 -2.72 -16.53 -5.05
C ARG A 3 -3.51 -17.39 -4.06
N VAL A 4 -2.81 -18.24 -3.30
CA VAL A 4 -3.48 -19.14 -2.34
C VAL A 4 -4.04 -18.32 -1.18
N ALA A 5 -3.22 -17.45 -0.59
CA ALA A 5 -3.65 -16.62 0.52
C ALA A 5 -4.77 -15.66 0.12
N ALA A 6 -4.69 -15.06 -1.08
CA ALA A 6 -5.76 -14.20 -1.59
C ALA A 6 -7.09 -14.93 -1.79
N ALA A 7 -7.05 -16.20 -2.24
CA ALA A 7 -8.26 -16.97 -2.55
C ALA A 7 -8.97 -17.51 -1.31
N LYS A 8 -8.24 -18.04 -0.33
CA LYS A 8 -8.84 -18.76 0.82
C LYS A 8 -8.48 -18.19 2.19
N GLY A 9 -7.68 -17.13 2.25
CA GLY A 9 -7.16 -16.53 3.46
C GLY A 9 -5.88 -17.18 3.96
N PHE A 10 -5.04 -16.39 4.66
CA PHE A 10 -3.78 -16.91 5.20
C PHE A 10 -4.01 -18.07 6.19
N GLU A 11 -4.98 -17.96 7.09
CA GLU A 11 -5.24 -18.99 8.10
C GLU A 11 -5.58 -20.35 7.49
N ALA A 12 -6.44 -20.36 6.46
CA ALA A 12 -6.88 -21.57 5.78
C ALA A 12 -5.86 -22.09 4.74
N THR A 13 -4.83 -21.33 4.42
CA THR A 13 -3.75 -21.74 3.49
C THR A 13 -2.87 -22.81 4.15
N THR A 14 -2.57 -23.88 3.41
CA THR A 14 -1.64 -24.92 3.83
C THR A 14 -0.40 -24.97 2.93
N VAL A 15 0.69 -25.62 3.37
CA VAL A 15 1.88 -25.83 2.53
C VAL A 15 1.50 -26.66 1.30
N ALA A 16 0.64 -27.67 1.46
CA ALA A 16 0.16 -28.51 0.35
C ALA A 16 -0.49 -27.66 -0.76
N ASP A 17 -1.34 -26.68 -0.40
CA ASP A 17 -1.96 -25.76 -1.37
C ASP A 17 -0.92 -24.94 -2.13
N VAL A 18 0.11 -24.45 -1.40
CA VAL A 18 1.16 -23.61 -1.98
C VAL A 18 2.00 -24.40 -2.98
N VAL A 19 2.44 -25.62 -2.61
CA VAL A 19 3.29 -26.46 -3.48
C VAL A 19 2.51 -26.99 -4.69
N GLU A 20 1.21 -27.27 -4.55
CA GLU A 20 0.36 -27.65 -5.66
C GLU A 20 0.31 -26.55 -6.74
N ILE A 21 0.05 -25.30 -6.33
CA ILE A 21 0.00 -24.17 -7.27
C ILE A 21 1.40 -23.82 -7.83
N ALA A 22 2.45 -23.95 -7.01
CA ALA A 22 3.82 -23.69 -7.43
C ALA A 22 4.39 -24.80 -8.33
N GLY A 23 3.81 -25.99 -8.35
CA GLY A 23 4.30 -27.14 -9.10
C GLY A 23 5.61 -27.71 -8.54
N VAL A 24 5.83 -27.64 -7.24
CA VAL A 24 7.02 -28.13 -6.54
C VAL A 24 6.66 -29.15 -5.47
N SER A 25 7.65 -29.87 -4.93
CA SER A 25 7.44 -30.79 -3.80
C SER A 25 7.47 -30.06 -2.45
N GLU A 26 6.87 -30.68 -1.42
CA GLU A 26 7.02 -30.19 -0.05
C GLU A 26 8.48 -30.18 0.41
N GLU A 27 9.30 -31.15 -0.04
CA GLU A 27 10.74 -31.16 0.24
C GLU A 27 11.42 -29.90 -0.32
N THR A 28 11.05 -29.48 -1.54
CA THR A 28 11.54 -28.21 -2.14
C THR A 28 11.08 -27.01 -1.34
N PHE A 29 9.84 -27.02 -0.88
CA PHE A 29 9.30 -25.94 -0.04
C PHE A 29 10.08 -25.80 1.27
N TYR A 30 10.22 -26.91 2.01
CA TYR A 30 10.93 -26.90 3.30
C TYR A 30 12.47 -26.73 3.15
N GLY A 31 13.01 -26.88 1.94
CA GLY A 31 14.37 -26.50 1.60
C GLY A 31 14.56 -24.99 1.49
N MET A 32 13.48 -24.21 1.28
CA MET A 32 13.51 -22.74 1.13
C MET A 32 12.91 -22.01 2.33
N PHE A 33 11.86 -22.54 2.93
CA PHE A 33 11.11 -21.89 4.00
C PHE A 33 10.94 -22.83 5.19
N GLU A 34 11.09 -22.30 6.39
CA GLU A 34 10.91 -23.06 7.63
C GLU A 34 9.45 -23.52 7.78
N ASP A 35 8.51 -22.61 7.44
CA ASP A 35 7.07 -22.85 7.54
C ASP A 35 6.27 -21.97 6.56
N LYS A 36 4.95 -22.09 6.64
CA LYS A 36 3.99 -21.29 5.87
C LYS A 36 4.14 -19.80 6.14
N GLN A 37 4.43 -19.42 7.38
CA GLN A 37 4.55 -18.01 7.77
C GLN A 37 5.80 -17.39 7.16
N ALA A 38 6.94 -18.07 7.20
CA ALA A 38 8.17 -17.61 6.56
C ALA A 38 7.97 -17.37 5.05
N CYS A 39 7.32 -18.31 4.36
CA CYS A 39 6.98 -18.16 2.95
C CYS A 39 6.02 -16.97 2.69
N PHE A 40 5.05 -16.75 3.58
CA PHE A 40 4.14 -15.61 3.47
C PHE A 40 4.88 -14.28 3.64
N LEU A 41 5.75 -14.18 4.65
CA LEU A 41 6.48 -12.95 4.94
C LEU A 41 7.44 -12.57 3.79
N GLU A 42 8.12 -13.54 3.20
CA GLU A 42 8.97 -13.28 2.01
C GLU A 42 8.14 -12.85 0.80
N ALA A 43 7.01 -13.52 0.56
CA ALA A 43 6.10 -13.12 -0.51
C ALA A 43 5.51 -11.71 -0.26
N TYR A 44 5.21 -11.37 0.99
CA TYR A 44 4.74 -10.06 1.40
C TYR A 44 5.78 -8.97 1.10
N ASP A 45 7.04 -9.18 1.50
CA ASP A 45 8.12 -8.23 1.25
C ASP A 45 8.29 -7.98 -0.25
N ALA A 46 8.27 -9.03 -1.07
CA ALA A 46 8.35 -8.90 -2.52
C ALA A 46 7.17 -8.10 -3.11
N VAL A 47 5.95 -8.28 -2.58
CA VAL A 47 4.78 -7.49 -2.97
C VAL A 47 4.97 -6.02 -2.62
N ILE A 48 5.43 -5.73 -1.40
CA ILE A 48 5.66 -4.34 -0.97
C ILE A 48 6.76 -3.69 -1.78
N ASP A 49 7.82 -4.41 -2.16
CA ASP A 49 8.88 -3.89 -3.03
C ASP A 49 8.31 -3.46 -4.40
N VAL A 50 7.44 -4.25 -4.99
CA VAL A 50 6.75 -3.90 -6.25
C VAL A 50 5.87 -2.66 -6.08
N LEU A 51 5.06 -2.59 -5.01
CA LEU A 51 4.17 -1.45 -4.74
C LEU A 51 4.97 -0.16 -4.54
N VAL A 52 6.02 -0.19 -3.71
CA VAL A 52 6.86 0.98 -3.44
C VAL A 52 7.59 1.43 -4.70
N ALA A 53 8.17 0.50 -5.46
CA ALA A 53 8.87 0.83 -6.72
C ALA A 53 7.92 1.49 -7.72
N HIS A 54 6.69 0.99 -7.83
CA HIS A 54 5.69 1.54 -8.75
C HIS A 54 5.27 2.96 -8.37
N VAL A 55 5.00 3.20 -7.08
CA VAL A 55 4.70 4.54 -6.55
C VAL A 55 5.88 5.49 -6.72
N THR A 56 7.10 5.04 -6.38
CA THR A 56 8.33 5.83 -6.55
C THR A 56 8.51 6.26 -8.00
N SER A 57 8.38 5.32 -8.94
CA SER A 57 8.52 5.62 -10.36
C SER A 57 7.53 6.67 -10.84
N ALA A 58 6.27 6.60 -10.39
CA ALA A 58 5.25 7.58 -10.78
C ALA A 58 5.51 8.97 -10.13
N PHE A 59 5.94 8.99 -8.89
CA PHE A 59 6.29 10.20 -8.17
C PHE A 59 7.52 10.91 -8.78
N GLU A 60 8.55 10.15 -9.17
CA GLU A 60 9.76 10.66 -9.81
C GLU A 60 9.50 11.08 -11.28
N ALA A 61 8.65 10.36 -12.01
CA ALA A 61 8.28 10.74 -13.38
C ALA A 61 7.57 12.11 -13.45
N ALA A 62 6.99 12.57 -12.35
CA ALA A 62 6.42 13.90 -12.20
C ALA A 62 7.41 14.92 -11.61
N GLU A 63 8.72 14.65 -11.66
CA GLU A 63 9.75 15.58 -11.22
C GLU A 63 9.65 16.91 -12.01
N GLY A 64 9.64 18.03 -11.27
CA GLY A 64 9.42 19.36 -11.86
C GLY A 64 8.00 19.89 -11.70
N GLU A 65 7.02 19.02 -11.45
CA GLU A 65 5.66 19.44 -11.07
C GLU A 65 5.59 19.80 -9.56
N PRO A 66 4.60 20.58 -9.14
CA PRO A 66 4.35 20.85 -7.73
C PRO A 66 4.20 19.57 -6.91
N TRP A 67 4.65 19.59 -5.65
CA TRP A 67 4.57 18.43 -4.77
C TRP A 67 3.16 17.76 -4.70
N PRO A 68 2.03 18.51 -4.64
CA PRO A 68 0.71 17.90 -4.65
C PRO A 68 0.42 17.07 -5.91
N ASP A 69 0.86 17.52 -7.07
CA ASP A 69 0.69 16.77 -8.34
C ASP A 69 1.52 15.49 -8.32
N ARG A 70 2.72 15.51 -7.75
CA ARG A 70 3.58 14.34 -7.57
C ARG A 70 2.95 13.31 -6.61
N ILE A 71 2.34 13.78 -5.52
CA ILE A 71 1.57 12.93 -4.59
C ILE A 71 0.37 12.30 -5.31
N ALA A 72 -0.37 13.09 -6.08
CA ALA A 72 -1.51 12.58 -6.84
C ALA A 72 -1.10 11.52 -7.87
N ALA A 73 0.05 11.69 -8.55
CA ALA A 73 0.61 10.70 -9.46
C ALA A 73 0.96 9.38 -8.74
N GLY A 74 1.63 9.46 -7.59
CA GLY A 74 1.96 8.28 -6.78
C GLY A 74 0.71 7.55 -6.26
N LEU A 75 -0.28 8.27 -5.75
CA LEU A 75 -1.55 7.70 -5.29
C LEU A 75 -2.33 7.05 -6.44
N ARG A 76 -2.37 7.69 -7.62
CA ARG A 76 -2.99 7.13 -8.82
C ARG A 76 -2.33 5.81 -9.22
N ALA A 77 -0.99 5.78 -9.28
CA ALA A 77 -0.24 4.57 -9.60
C ALA A 77 -0.55 3.45 -8.59
N LEU A 78 -0.62 3.77 -7.29
CA LEU A 78 -0.94 2.81 -6.24
C LEU A 78 -2.34 2.21 -6.45
N VAL A 79 -3.39 3.04 -6.58
CA VAL A 79 -4.77 2.54 -6.71
C VAL A 79 -4.99 1.78 -8.01
N GLN A 80 -4.33 2.18 -9.10
CA GLN A 80 -4.39 1.46 -10.38
C GLN A 80 -3.75 0.07 -10.30
N LEU A 81 -2.57 -0.03 -9.69
CA LEU A 81 -1.92 -1.33 -9.51
C LEU A 81 -2.77 -2.26 -8.64
N LEU A 82 -3.28 -1.75 -7.50
CA LEU A 82 -4.13 -2.53 -6.60
C LEU A 82 -5.49 -2.91 -7.24
N ALA A 83 -6.03 -2.09 -8.15
CA ALA A 83 -7.26 -2.40 -8.88
C ALA A 83 -7.08 -3.52 -9.89
N ILE A 84 -5.92 -3.58 -10.55
CA ILE A 84 -5.59 -4.60 -11.55
C ILE A 84 -5.15 -5.91 -10.89
N GLU A 85 -4.33 -5.83 -9.85
CA GLU A 85 -3.69 -6.96 -9.18
C GLU A 85 -4.42 -7.30 -7.87
N ALA A 86 -5.64 -7.86 -7.99
CA ALA A 86 -6.53 -8.11 -6.85
C ALA A 86 -5.90 -9.03 -5.77
N ASP A 87 -5.10 -10.04 -6.19
CA ASP A 87 -4.41 -10.94 -5.27
C ASP A 87 -3.32 -10.21 -4.47
N ILE A 88 -2.59 -9.31 -5.12
CA ILE A 88 -1.61 -8.42 -4.49
C ILE A 88 -2.31 -7.49 -3.49
N ALA A 89 -3.38 -6.84 -3.92
CA ALA A 89 -4.16 -5.92 -3.09
C ALA A 89 -4.66 -6.61 -1.82
N ARG A 90 -5.24 -7.82 -1.98
CA ARG A 90 -5.76 -8.58 -0.86
C ARG A 90 -4.65 -9.03 0.09
N MET A 91 -3.54 -9.54 -0.42
CA MET A 91 -2.41 -9.96 0.39
C MET A 91 -1.80 -8.79 1.16
N ALA A 92 -1.54 -7.66 0.47
CA ALA A 92 -0.88 -6.50 1.07
C ALA A 92 -1.71 -5.80 2.14
N MET A 93 -3.04 -5.81 2.00
CA MET A 93 -3.94 -5.04 2.87
C MET A 93 -4.71 -5.90 3.86
N VAL A 94 -5.18 -7.08 3.46
CA VAL A 94 -6.11 -7.88 4.26
C VAL A 94 -5.41 -9.06 4.94
N GLU A 95 -4.75 -9.91 4.17
CA GLU A 95 -4.21 -11.17 4.69
C GLU A 95 -3.03 -10.96 5.65
N VAL A 96 -2.26 -9.89 5.47
CA VAL A 96 -1.15 -9.52 6.37
C VAL A 96 -1.62 -9.29 7.80
N THR A 97 -2.85 -8.83 8.00
CA THR A 97 -3.39 -8.57 9.34
C THR A 97 -3.71 -9.86 10.12
N ALA A 98 -3.95 -10.97 9.41
CA ALA A 98 -4.25 -12.29 9.96
C ALA A 98 -2.99 -13.17 10.12
N ALA A 99 -1.84 -12.79 9.55
CA ALA A 99 -0.64 -13.62 9.50
C ALA A 99 0.28 -13.52 10.74
N GLY A 100 -0.22 -12.96 11.86
CA GLY A 100 0.49 -12.92 13.14
C GLY A 100 1.27 -11.62 13.40
N ASP A 101 2.05 -11.61 14.49
CA ASP A 101 2.70 -10.38 14.97
C ASP A 101 3.85 -9.93 14.07
N ASP A 102 4.65 -10.84 13.54
CA ASP A 102 5.74 -10.53 12.61
C ASP A 102 5.20 -9.90 11.31
N ALA A 103 4.07 -10.40 10.82
CA ALA A 103 3.41 -9.80 9.65
C ALA A 103 2.89 -8.39 9.94
N ARG A 104 2.36 -8.14 11.14
CA ARG A 104 1.94 -6.79 11.55
C ARG A 104 3.12 -5.83 11.69
N GLU A 105 4.28 -6.32 12.13
CA GLU A 105 5.49 -5.50 12.17
C GLU A 105 5.97 -5.15 10.77
N ARG A 106 6.02 -6.12 9.85
CA ARG A 106 6.36 -5.88 8.44
C ARG A 106 5.37 -4.93 7.77
N TYR A 107 4.08 -5.06 8.06
CA TYR A 107 3.07 -4.12 7.58
C TYR A 107 3.34 -2.68 8.03
N ARG A 108 3.67 -2.47 9.32
CA ARG A 108 4.02 -1.13 9.82
C ARG A 108 5.29 -0.59 9.16
N ALA A 109 6.31 -1.44 8.98
CA ALA A 109 7.54 -1.06 8.28
C ALA A 109 7.26 -0.71 6.81
N ALA A 110 6.40 -1.46 6.13
CA ALA A 110 5.97 -1.18 4.77
C ALA A 110 5.30 0.19 4.62
N LEU A 111 4.39 0.55 5.54
CA LEU A 111 3.77 1.88 5.55
C LEU A 111 4.82 2.99 5.75
N GLY A 112 5.83 2.75 6.58
CA GLY A 112 6.94 3.68 6.80
C GLY A 112 7.73 4.03 5.54
N ARG A 113 7.76 3.14 4.54
CA ARG A 113 8.46 3.37 3.26
C ARG A 113 7.83 4.49 2.41
N PHE A 114 6.57 4.84 2.68
CA PHE A 114 5.89 5.95 2.01
C PHE A 114 6.10 7.31 2.70
N THR A 115 6.65 7.32 3.91
CA THR A 115 6.90 8.54 4.67
C THR A 115 7.73 9.59 3.92
N PRO A 116 8.82 9.25 3.21
CA PRO A 116 9.66 10.22 2.52
C PRO A 116 8.90 11.08 1.50
N PHE A 117 7.91 10.51 0.79
CA PHE A 117 7.11 11.27 -0.19
C PHE A 117 6.29 12.38 0.46
N LEU A 118 5.84 12.17 1.70
CA LEU A 118 5.05 13.15 2.43
C LEU A 118 5.90 14.15 3.22
N GLU A 119 7.11 13.76 3.62
CA GLU A 119 8.02 14.69 4.32
C GLU A 119 8.44 15.88 3.44
N GLU A 120 8.49 15.74 2.11
CA GLU A 120 8.67 16.87 1.20
C GLU A 120 7.57 17.95 1.36
N GLY A 121 6.34 17.52 1.73
CA GLY A 121 5.22 18.42 1.99
C GLY A 121 5.46 19.43 3.11
N ARG A 122 6.33 19.11 4.08
CA ARG A 122 6.73 20.03 5.14
C ARG A 122 7.41 21.26 4.57
N THR A 123 8.35 21.05 3.66
CA THR A 123 9.07 22.14 2.99
C THR A 123 8.15 22.89 2.03
N TYR A 124 7.32 22.16 1.29
CA TYR A 124 6.41 22.74 0.31
C TYR A 124 5.36 23.68 0.94
N SER A 125 4.77 23.26 2.06
CA SER A 125 3.73 24.04 2.75
C SER A 125 4.25 25.32 3.42
N GLY A 126 5.55 25.44 3.62
CA GLY A 126 6.16 26.53 4.41
C GLY A 126 5.82 26.48 5.90
N GLN A 127 5.10 25.45 6.37
CA GLN A 127 4.67 25.27 7.76
C GLN A 127 5.38 24.06 8.42
N GLY A 128 6.51 23.61 7.87
CA GLY A 128 7.17 22.37 8.26
C GLY A 128 7.45 22.23 9.75
N ASP A 129 7.87 23.33 10.39
CA ASP A 129 8.18 23.36 11.83
C ASP A 129 6.91 23.36 12.72
N GLU A 130 5.76 23.74 12.18
CA GLU A 130 4.48 23.78 12.90
C GLU A 130 3.71 22.45 12.82
N LEU A 131 4.00 21.62 11.81
CA LEU A 131 3.33 20.35 11.64
C LEU A 131 3.81 19.32 12.68
N PRO A 132 2.90 18.58 13.33
CA PRO A 132 3.27 17.50 14.24
C PRO A 132 4.22 16.48 13.59
N PRO A 133 5.16 15.89 14.35
CA PRO A 133 6.11 14.92 13.81
C PRO A 133 5.45 13.71 13.10
N ASP A 134 4.30 13.26 13.60
CA ASP A 134 3.58 12.10 13.08
C ASP A 134 2.61 12.43 11.92
N THR A 135 2.66 13.64 11.34
CA THR A 135 1.72 14.06 10.27
C THR A 135 1.72 13.10 9.08
N ALA A 136 2.90 12.71 8.58
CA ALA A 136 3.02 11.76 7.49
C ALA A 136 2.40 10.40 7.85
N ARG A 137 2.69 9.89 9.05
CA ARG A 137 2.15 8.62 9.53
C ARG A 137 0.63 8.64 9.65
N PHE A 138 0.07 9.75 10.11
CA PHE A 138 -1.38 9.96 10.19
C PHE A 138 -2.02 9.95 8.80
N ALA A 139 -1.47 10.69 7.83
CA ALA A 139 -1.98 10.75 6.45
C ALA A 139 -1.91 9.37 5.76
N ILE A 140 -0.78 8.65 5.90
CA ILE A 140 -0.61 7.28 5.37
C ILE A 140 -1.63 6.34 6.00
N GLY A 141 -1.82 6.38 7.33
CA GLY A 141 -2.77 5.53 8.02
C GLY A 141 -4.21 5.76 7.57
N GLY A 142 -4.62 7.01 7.40
CA GLY A 142 -5.94 7.37 6.87
C GLY A 142 -6.16 6.85 5.45
N ALA A 143 -5.23 7.11 4.54
CA ALA A 143 -5.29 6.63 3.16
C ALA A 143 -5.34 5.09 3.09
N THR A 144 -4.49 4.42 3.89
CA THR A 144 -4.46 2.96 3.96
C THR A 144 -5.77 2.38 4.46
N SER A 145 -6.41 3.01 5.46
CA SER A 145 -7.72 2.58 5.97
C SER A 145 -8.80 2.66 4.89
N MET A 146 -8.82 3.73 4.12
CA MET A 146 -9.78 3.88 3.00
C MET A 146 -9.59 2.78 1.95
N ILE A 147 -8.35 2.51 1.54
CA ILE A 147 -8.02 1.45 0.58
C ILE A 147 -8.41 0.07 1.13
N PHE A 148 -8.08 -0.21 2.39
CA PHE A 148 -8.41 -1.46 3.07
C PHE A 148 -9.92 -1.74 3.06
N ASP A 149 -10.74 -0.74 3.40
CA ASP A 149 -12.19 -0.88 3.43
C ASP A 149 -12.79 -1.20 2.05
N GLU A 150 -12.27 -0.60 0.99
CA GLU A 150 -12.68 -0.89 -0.39
C GLU A 150 -12.32 -2.32 -0.81
N ILE A 151 -11.08 -2.75 -0.57
CA ILE A 151 -10.61 -4.10 -0.90
C ILE A 151 -11.41 -5.14 -0.11
N ARG A 152 -11.60 -4.91 1.19
CA ARG A 152 -12.37 -5.81 2.05
C ARG A 152 -13.82 -5.94 1.64
N ALA A 153 -14.40 -4.86 1.12
CA ALA A 153 -15.77 -4.83 0.61
C ALA A 153 -15.92 -5.43 -0.81
N GLY A 154 -14.83 -5.92 -1.42
CA GLY A 154 -14.83 -6.48 -2.77
C GLY A 154 -14.86 -5.45 -3.90
N ARG A 155 -14.63 -4.17 -3.58
CA ARG A 155 -14.59 -3.06 -4.55
C ARG A 155 -13.18 -2.69 -5.01
N GLY A 156 -12.22 -3.61 -4.84
CA GLY A 156 -10.84 -3.43 -5.31
C GLY A 156 -10.73 -2.96 -6.77
N PRO A 157 -11.45 -3.56 -7.74
CA PRO A 157 -11.43 -3.11 -9.13
C PRO A 157 -11.89 -1.67 -9.37
N GLU A 158 -12.59 -1.08 -8.39
CA GLU A 158 -13.13 0.29 -8.45
C GLU A 158 -12.30 1.29 -7.63
N LEU A 159 -11.10 0.94 -7.20
CA LEU A 159 -10.28 1.77 -6.31
C LEU A 159 -9.98 3.16 -6.87
N GLU A 160 -9.91 3.32 -8.19
CA GLU A 160 -9.68 4.64 -8.79
C GLU A 160 -10.77 5.67 -8.43
N ARG A 161 -11.98 5.23 -8.10
CA ARG A 161 -13.07 6.14 -7.70
C ARG A 161 -12.80 6.90 -6.40
N ILE A 162 -11.97 6.34 -5.50
CA ILE A 162 -11.61 7.00 -4.24
C ILE A 162 -10.34 7.85 -4.36
N LEU A 163 -9.70 7.92 -5.52
CA LEU A 163 -8.49 8.71 -5.71
C LEU A 163 -8.66 10.18 -5.31
N PRO A 164 -9.76 10.89 -5.66
CA PRO A 164 -9.96 12.26 -5.21
C PRO A 164 -9.98 12.40 -3.69
N ASP A 165 -10.66 11.48 -3.01
CA ASP A 165 -10.77 11.50 -1.55
C ASP A 165 -9.43 11.16 -0.87
N LEU A 166 -8.64 10.25 -1.47
CA LEU A 166 -7.27 9.96 -1.02
C LEU A 166 -6.35 11.17 -1.15
N VAL A 167 -6.40 11.88 -2.29
CA VAL A 167 -5.63 13.10 -2.52
C VAL A 167 -6.00 14.15 -1.48
N PHE A 168 -7.28 14.39 -1.26
CA PHE A 168 -7.73 15.31 -0.21
C PHE A 168 -7.20 14.91 1.18
N ALA A 169 -7.41 13.66 1.58
CA ALA A 169 -7.03 13.19 2.92
C ALA A 169 -5.52 13.27 3.18
N VAL A 170 -4.71 12.99 2.16
CA VAL A 170 -3.24 13.02 2.27
C VAL A 170 -2.70 14.45 2.27
N LEU A 171 -3.27 15.34 1.46
CA LEU A 171 -2.76 16.72 1.31
C LEU A 171 -3.30 17.69 2.37
N MET A 172 -4.49 17.41 2.92
CA MET A 172 -5.16 18.32 3.87
C MET A 172 -4.31 18.70 5.08
N PRO A 173 -3.54 17.81 5.72
CA PRO A 173 -2.69 18.17 6.84
C PRO A 173 -1.57 19.16 6.49
N TYR A 174 -1.16 19.21 5.24
CA TYR A 174 -0.06 20.04 4.73
C TYR A 174 -0.52 21.37 4.14
N LEU A 175 -1.62 21.36 3.41
CA LEU A 175 -2.10 22.48 2.60
C LEU A 175 -3.29 23.22 3.23
N GLY A 176 -3.92 22.61 4.22
CA GLY A 176 -5.22 23.05 4.70
C GLY A 176 -6.38 22.63 3.80
N PRO A 177 -7.63 22.79 4.28
CA PRO A 177 -8.81 22.20 3.62
C PRO A 177 -9.09 22.81 2.23
N GLU A 178 -8.95 24.11 2.05
CA GLU A 178 -9.29 24.78 0.78
C GLU A 178 -8.35 24.34 -0.37
N ALA A 179 -7.02 24.39 -0.15
CA ALA A 179 -6.06 23.97 -1.17
C ALA A 179 -6.13 22.46 -1.44
N ALA A 180 -6.35 21.64 -0.41
CA ALA A 180 -6.53 20.19 -0.61
C ALA A 180 -7.81 19.88 -1.40
N GLU A 181 -8.90 20.64 -1.22
CA GLU A 181 -10.12 20.51 -2.02
C GLU A 181 -9.89 20.86 -3.49
N ASP A 182 -9.07 21.89 -3.77
CA ASP A 182 -8.71 22.26 -5.14
C ASP A 182 -7.93 21.13 -5.83
N GLU A 183 -6.95 20.53 -5.14
CA GLU A 183 -6.22 19.38 -5.67
C GLU A 183 -7.13 18.14 -5.89
N MET A 184 -8.02 17.87 -4.96
CA MET A 184 -9.04 16.81 -5.11
C MET A 184 -9.87 17.01 -6.38
N ARG A 185 -10.27 18.25 -6.70
CA ARG A 185 -11.05 18.56 -7.91
C ARG A 185 -10.29 18.36 -9.21
N ARG A 186 -8.95 18.56 -9.20
CA ARG A 186 -8.08 18.36 -10.38
C ARG A 186 -7.97 16.90 -10.80
N VAL A 187 -8.12 15.98 -9.87
CA VAL A 187 -7.94 14.54 -10.13
C VAL A 187 -9.25 13.79 -10.36
N ARG A 188 -10.40 14.48 -10.26
CA ARG A 188 -11.72 13.95 -10.62
C ARG A 188 -11.85 13.81 -12.14
#